data_6342ed186c28282142292cfc93434e30
#
_entry.id   6342ed186c28282142292cfc93434e30
#
_cell.length_a   1.000
_cell.length_b   1.000
_cell.length_c   1.000
_cell.angle_alpha   90.00
_cell.angle_beta   90.00
_cell.angle_gamma   90.00
#
_symmetry.space_group_name_H-M   'P 1'
#
loop_
_entity.id
_entity.type
_entity.pdbx_description
1 polymer ?
#
loop_
_entity_poly.entity_id
_entity_poly.type
_entity_poly.pdbx_seq_one_letter_code
_entity_poly.pdbx_strand_id
1 'polypeptide(L)'
;MRFLHTITLLLISIFALTSCERQPSVRYVIGIKDEVICSHEEQELTLTYAIHDNVRNSDTKFSATCDASWVKSIDVSEIGKVVVSLEENSGEMRTATITISAPICVTTSVELKQYGTPPAEANHTLMYCFLGTSLSSYFRTNLEDATKAINTGILGNNNRVIFFRQESKYSGYIGEIYYDGTERRLKDINISSTLMKPEELGNIIADMAEFAPAERYGIVFAGHGQGWITREIIQNDKDISTFSLGYNPWIQAAGAETTRAFGESNVQLNIKEVASAIEYSAVELDYILFDACFMSNIETVYDLRHLANYIIASPCEIMGKGFPYHRTLPFLFKDGGKTTDYIGAAKSYHDFYKNEYQGSGRCGSITVFDCSKVDALADATQKAMVDAIDKDSPDYMISHLQTYEGQSLHHFFDFGQWINYIARNDEALANFNARLDECVIATYTLDTFYSAYGSYGSHKIDLDVYTGVTTSAPTLAYPNGWKETNWYKEVIALEN
;
A
#
# COMPACT_ATOMS: atom_id res chain seq x y z
N MET A 1 -14.42 13.06 -15.62
CA MET A 1 -14.60 12.70 -17.04
C MET A 1 -14.90 11.21 -17.08
N ARG A 2 -16.11 10.84 -17.47
CA ARG A 2 -16.53 9.44 -17.54
C ARG A 2 -15.84 8.79 -18.74
N PHE A 3 -15.00 7.80 -18.55
CA PHE A 3 -14.53 6.92 -19.61
C PHE A 3 -15.63 5.92 -19.94
N LEU A 4 -16.32 6.16 -21.04
CA LEU A 4 -17.15 5.17 -21.69
C LEU A 4 -16.21 4.16 -22.35
N HIS A 5 -16.24 2.92 -21.89
CA HIS A 5 -15.66 1.81 -22.66
C HIS A 5 -16.59 1.52 -23.84
N THR A 6 -16.18 1.96 -25.01
CA THR A 6 -16.86 1.65 -26.27
C THR A 6 -16.51 0.22 -26.66
N ILE A 7 -17.48 -0.70 -26.53
CA ILE A 7 -17.37 -2.05 -27.11
C ILE A 7 -17.52 -1.87 -28.63
N THR A 8 -16.45 -2.10 -29.37
CA THR A 8 -16.45 -2.07 -30.84
C THR A 8 -17.13 -3.36 -31.32
N LEU A 9 -18.34 -3.24 -31.82
CA LEU A 9 -19.02 -4.31 -32.56
C LEU A 9 -18.32 -4.51 -33.89
N LEU A 10 -17.65 -5.64 -34.09
CA LEU A 10 -17.10 -6.06 -35.37
C LEU A 10 -18.22 -6.70 -36.18
N LEU A 11 -18.80 -5.95 -37.15
CA LEU A 11 -19.68 -6.45 -38.20
C LEU A 11 -18.82 -7.09 -39.29
N ILE A 12 -18.79 -8.40 -39.36
CA ILE A 12 -18.22 -9.12 -40.52
C ILE A 12 -19.35 -9.36 -41.50
N SER A 13 -19.40 -8.56 -42.56
CA SER A 13 -20.24 -8.81 -43.74
C SER A 13 -19.41 -9.55 -44.80
N ILE A 14 -19.73 -10.82 -45.05
CA ILE A 14 -19.18 -11.58 -46.16
C ILE A 14 -20.21 -11.55 -47.30
N PHE A 15 -19.88 -10.89 -48.39
CA PHE A 15 -20.63 -11.02 -49.64
C PHE A 15 -20.09 -12.21 -50.45
N ALA A 16 -20.90 -13.22 -50.65
CA ALA A 16 -20.68 -14.26 -51.65
C ALA A 16 -21.82 -14.20 -52.66
N LEU A 17 -21.46 -14.01 -53.91
CA LEU A 17 -22.36 -14.08 -55.06
C LEU A 17 -22.52 -15.53 -55.54
N THR A 18 -23.75 -15.89 -55.80
CA THR A 18 -24.33 -16.94 -56.64
C THR A 18 -24.82 -18.22 -55.97
N SER A 19 -26.06 -18.52 -56.38
CA SER A 19 -26.92 -19.68 -56.16
C SER A 19 -27.71 -19.72 -54.85
N CYS A 20 -28.95 -19.99 -54.99
CA CYS A 20 -30.03 -20.17 -54.01
C CYS A 20 -29.61 -20.83 -52.70
N GLU A 21 -28.68 -20.21 -51.94
CA GLU A 21 -28.30 -20.59 -50.60
C GLU A 21 -28.99 -19.66 -49.61
N ARG A 22 -29.63 -20.24 -48.62
CA ARG A 22 -30.23 -19.53 -47.50
C ARG A 22 -29.20 -18.53 -46.98
N GLN A 23 -29.54 -17.24 -46.99
CA GLN A 23 -28.71 -16.21 -46.31
C GLN A 23 -28.35 -16.74 -44.93
N PRO A 24 -27.05 -16.68 -44.48
CA PRO A 24 -26.71 -17.04 -43.13
C PRO A 24 -27.54 -16.18 -42.20
N SER A 25 -28.34 -16.83 -41.37
CA SER A 25 -29.16 -16.14 -40.34
C SER A 25 -28.22 -15.31 -39.48
N VAL A 26 -28.42 -13.98 -39.47
CA VAL A 26 -27.67 -13.07 -38.61
C VAL A 26 -27.89 -13.55 -37.16
N ARG A 27 -26.81 -13.94 -36.49
CA ARG A 27 -26.84 -14.27 -35.09
C ARG A 27 -26.32 -13.11 -34.26
N TYR A 28 -27.04 -12.75 -33.22
CA TYR A 28 -26.69 -11.69 -32.28
C TYR A 28 -25.82 -12.23 -31.14
N VAL A 29 -24.93 -11.39 -30.65
CA VAL A 29 -24.08 -11.74 -29.51
C VAL A 29 -24.80 -11.37 -28.21
N ILE A 30 -24.72 -12.26 -27.22
CA ILE A 30 -25.09 -11.99 -25.84
C ILE A 30 -23.82 -11.55 -25.11
N GLY A 31 -23.76 -10.26 -24.73
CA GLY A 31 -22.60 -9.69 -24.02
C GLY A 31 -22.74 -9.91 -22.51
N ILE A 32 -21.95 -10.83 -21.96
CA ILE A 32 -21.88 -11.09 -20.52
C ILE A 32 -20.41 -11.18 -20.11
N LYS A 33 -20.13 -11.02 -18.80
CA LYS A 33 -18.79 -11.25 -18.27
C LYS A 33 -18.40 -12.72 -18.45
N ASP A 34 -17.12 -12.96 -18.76
CA ASP A 34 -16.60 -14.32 -18.94
C ASP A 34 -16.57 -15.11 -17.62
N GLU A 35 -16.36 -14.41 -16.51
CA GLU A 35 -16.24 -15.00 -15.16
C GLU A 35 -17.00 -14.17 -14.12
N VAL A 36 -17.58 -14.85 -13.14
CA VAL A 36 -18.21 -14.27 -11.94
C VAL A 36 -17.79 -15.06 -10.72
N ILE A 37 -17.34 -14.35 -9.69
CA ILE A 37 -16.90 -14.92 -8.41
C ILE A 37 -17.95 -14.56 -7.34
N CYS A 38 -18.29 -15.51 -6.48
CA CYS A 38 -19.26 -15.31 -5.40
C CYS A 38 -18.84 -15.99 -4.09
N SER A 39 -19.50 -15.59 -2.99
CA SER A 39 -19.24 -16.09 -1.64
C SER A 39 -19.64 -17.57 -1.48
N HIS A 40 -19.19 -18.18 -0.38
CA HIS A 40 -19.53 -19.55 -0.01
C HIS A 40 -20.99 -19.70 0.46
N GLU A 41 -21.62 -18.60 0.86
CA GLU A 41 -22.97 -18.61 1.42
C GLU A 41 -24.02 -19.02 0.40
N GLU A 42 -25.13 -19.58 0.89
CA GLU A 42 -26.37 -19.77 0.09
C GLU A 42 -26.86 -18.39 -0.37
N GLN A 43 -27.04 -18.22 -1.67
CA GLN A 43 -27.41 -16.90 -2.22
C GLN A 43 -28.09 -16.99 -3.58
N GLU A 44 -28.79 -15.90 -3.94
CA GLU A 44 -29.22 -15.65 -5.30
C GLU A 44 -28.29 -14.66 -5.98
N LEU A 45 -27.71 -15.06 -7.10
CA LEU A 45 -26.79 -14.27 -7.91
C LEU A 45 -27.49 -13.80 -9.18
N THR A 46 -27.49 -12.49 -9.44
CA THR A 46 -28.02 -11.92 -10.67
C THR A 46 -26.90 -11.64 -11.66
N LEU A 47 -26.87 -12.36 -12.76
CA LEU A 47 -25.99 -12.14 -13.90
C LEU A 47 -26.71 -11.24 -14.91
N THR A 48 -26.15 -10.07 -15.18
CA THR A 48 -26.70 -9.15 -16.20
C THR A 48 -25.98 -9.35 -17.53
N TYR A 49 -26.76 -9.37 -18.63
CA TYR A 49 -26.21 -9.47 -19.96
C TYR A 49 -26.78 -8.40 -20.90
N ALA A 50 -25.96 -7.99 -21.87
CA ALA A 50 -26.35 -7.03 -22.90
C ALA A 50 -26.77 -7.77 -24.19
N ILE A 51 -27.84 -7.30 -24.83
CA ILE A 51 -28.34 -7.82 -26.10
C ILE A 51 -28.70 -6.68 -27.04
N HIS A 52 -28.67 -6.96 -28.34
CA HIS A 52 -29.10 -6.03 -29.37
C HIS A 52 -30.60 -5.76 -29.31
N ASP A 53 -31.04 -4.53 -29.63
CA ASP A 53 -32.46 -4.12 -29.57
C ASP A 53 -33.40 -5.03 -30.38
N ASN A 54 -32.93 -5.53 -31.53
CA ASN A 54 -33.72 -6.46 -32.35
C ASN A 54 -34.04 -7.77 -31.62
N VAL A 55 -33.18 -8.22 -30.72
CA VAL A 55 -33.40 -9.38 -29.86
C VAL A 55 -34.36 -9.03 -28.74
N ARG A 56 -34.14 -7.85 -28.13
CA ARG A 56 -34.95 -7.35 -27.01
C ARG A 56 -36.43 -7.16 -27.41
N ASN A 57 -36.66 -6.73 -28.64
CA ASN A 57 -38.00 -6.44 -29.17
C ASN A 57 -38.64 -7.64 -29.91
N SER A 58 -38.02 -8.81 -29.88
CA SER A 58 -38.49 -10.03 -30.47
C SER A 58 -39.20 -10.91 -29.41
N ASP A 59 -40.03 -11.85 -29.83
CA ASP A 59 -40.61 -12.88 -28.99
C ASP A 59 -39.60 -13.99 -28.65
N THR A 60 -38.31 -13.71 -28.78
CA THR A 60 -37.23 -14.68 -28.51
C THR A 60 -37.17 -15.07 -27.05
N LYS A 61 -37.30 -16.37 -26.80
CA LYS A 61 -37.17 -16.93 -25.44
C LYS A 61 -35.69 -17.29 -25.19
N PHE A 62 -35.22 -16.83 -24.05
CA PHE A 62 -33.90 -17.20 -23.56
C PHE A 62 -34.03 -18.48 -22.73
N SER A 63 -32.96 -19.27 -22.74
CA SER A 63 -32.75 -20.39 -21.85
C SER A 63 -31.34 -20.34 -21.28
N ALA A 64 -31.19 -20.77 -20.03
CA ALA A 64 -29.88 -20.99 -19.44
C ALA A 64 -29.82 -22.35 -18.78
N THR A 65 -28.64 -22.96 -18.84
CA THR A 65 -28.40 -24.30 -18.29
C THR A 65 -27.10 -24.33 -17.53
N CYS A 66 -27.03 -25.21 -16.53
CA CYS A 66 -25.82 -25.54 -15.80
C CYS A 66 -25.84 -27.03 -15.47
N ASP A 67 -24.71 -27.68 -15.47
CA ASP A 67 -24.55 -29.10 -15.14
C ASP A 67 -24.16 -29.32 -13.66
N ALA A 68 -23.89 -28.27 -12.92
CA ALA A 68 -23.48 -28.35 -11.54
C ALA A 68 -24.70 -28.55 -10.59
N SER A 69 -24.68 -29.59 -9.80
CA SER A 69 -25.78 -29.99 -8.89
C SER A 69 -26.03 -28.99 -7.75
N TRP A 70 -25.05 -28.16 -7.43
CA TRP A 70 -25.12 -27.10 -6.40
C TRP A 70 -25.80 -25.81 -6.89
N VAL A 71 -26.11 -25.72 -8.15
CA VAL A 71 -26.98 -24.68 -8.72
C VAL A 71 -28.44 -25.17 -8.60
N LYS A 72 -29.16 -24.62 -7.62
CA LYS A 72 -30.52 -25.06 -7.29
C LYS A 72 -31.55 -24.73 -8.38
N SER A 73 -31.41 -23.52 -8.93
CA SER A 73 -32.34 -23.03 -9.96
C SER A 73 -31.69 -21.95 -10.81
N ILE A 74 -32.19 -21.82 -12.03
CA ILE A 74 -31.81 -20.74 -12.96
C ILE A 74 -33.10 -20.12 -13.48
N ASP A 75 -33.28 -18.81 -13.28
CA ASP A 75 -34.42 -18.05 -13.81
C ASP A 75 -33.92 -17.07 -14.88
N VAL A 76 -34.57 -17.12 -16.06
CA VAL A 76 -34.33 -16.26 -17.22
C VAL A 76 -35.60 -15.51 -17.63
N SER A 77 -36.57 -15.39 -16.73
CA SER A 77 -37.87 -14.76 -17.02
C SER A 77 -37.77 -13.28 -17.36
N GLU A 78 -36.72 -12.59 -16.85
CA GLU A 78 -36.45 -11.19 -17.16
C GLU A 78 -35.36 -11.07 -18.22
N ILE A 79 -35.68 -10.44 -19.36
CA ILE A 79 -34.73 -10.21 -20.45
C ILE A 79 -33.57 -9.31 -19.96
N GLY A 80 -32.35 -9.77 -20.16
CA GLY A 80 -31.12 -9.06 -19.73
C GLY A 80 -30.60 -9.54 -18.38
N LYS A 81 -31.27 -10.50 -17.75
CA LYS A 81 -30.84 -11.07 -16.46
C LYS A 81 -30.95 -12.58 -16.46
N VAL A 82 -30.02 -13.21 -15.75
CA VAL A 82 -30.11 -14.61 -15.32
C VAL A 82 -29.96 -14.61 -13.80
N VAL A 83 -30.97 -15.10 -13.09
CA VAL A 83 -30.92 -15.27 -11.64
C VAL A 83 -30.58 -16.71 -11.33
N VAL A 84 -29.50 -16.93 -10.58
CA VAL A 84 -28.98 -18.25 -10.24
C VAL A 84 -29.02 -18.42 -8.73
N SER A 85 -29.77 -19.40 -8.25
CA SER A 85 -29.81 -19.76 -6.82
C SER A 85 -28.74 -20.83 -6.53
N LEU A 86 -27.89 -20.54 -5.56
CA LEU A 86 -26.70 -21.35 -5.21
C LEU A 86 -26.90 -21.97 -3.82
N GLU A 87 -26.40 -23.19 -3.65
CA GLU A 87 -26.22 -23.80 -2.33
C GLU A 87 -25.00 -23.24 -1.62
N GLU A 88 -25.04 -23.27 -0.29
CA GLU A 88 -23.83 -23.04 0.51
C GLU A 88 -22.70 -23.99 0.11
N ASN A 89 -21.49 -23.50 0.07
CA ASN A 89 -20.30 -24.30 -0.18
C ASN A 89 -19.46 -24.43 1.10
N SER A 90 -19.62 -25.53 1.79
CA SER A 90 -18.82 -25.85 2.99
C SER A 90 -17.47 -26.51 2.68
N GLY A 91 -17.14 -26.71 1.39
CA GLY A 91 -15.91 -27.35 0.94
C GLY A 91 -14.89 -26.35 0.38
N GLU A 92 -14.11 -26.81 -0.58
CA GLU A 92 -13.17 -25.99 -1.34
C GLU A 92 -13.88 -25.17 -2.43
N MET A 93 -13.15 -24.24 -3.05
CA MET A 93 -13.67 -23.47 -4.19
C MET A 93 -14.17 -24.40 -5.29
N ARG A 94 -15.36 -24.14 -5.81
CA ARG A 94 -15.96 -24.91 -6.89
C ARG A 94 -16.35 -24.02 -8.07
N THR A 95 -16.37 -24.61 -9.25
CA THR A 95 -16.67 -23.92 -10.50
C THR A 95 -17.84 -24.56 -11.21
N ALA A 96 -18.60 -23.75 -11.96
CA ALA A 96 -19.67 -24.19 -12.84
C ALA A 96 -19.72 -23.32 -14.09
N THR A 97 -20.27 -23.85 -15.17
CA THR A 97 -20.49 -23.09 -16.39
C THR A 97 -21.98 -22.86 -16.60
N ILE A 98 -22.39 -21.60 -16.59
CA ILE A 98 -23.75 -21.18 -16.96
C ILE A 98 -23.75 -20.90 -18.47
N THR A 99 -24.50 -21.69 -19.22
CA THR A 99 -24.63 -21.52 -20.68
C THR A 99 -25.96 -20.85 -21.01
N ILE A 100 -25.92 -19.71 -21.69
CA ILE A 100 -27.08 -18.91 -22.08
C ILE A 100 -27.27 -19.03 -23.59
N SER A 101 -28.48 -19.35 -24.01
CA SER A 101 -28.81 -19.51 -25.43
C SER A 101 -30.18 -18.91 -25.78
N ALA A 102 -30.31 -18.53 -27.05
CA ALA A 102 -31.55 -18.09 -27.65
C ALA A 102 -31.52 -18.39 -29.17
N PRO A 103 -32.66 -18.65 -29.85
CA PRO A 103 -32.73 -19.14 -31.22
C PRO A 103 -31.96 -18.24 -32.23
N ILE A 104 -31.96 -16.93 -32.04
CA ILE A 104 -31.32 -15.96 -32.94
C ILE A 104 -30.01 -15.40 -32.40
N CYS A 105 -29.50 -16.00 -31.32
CA CYS A 105 -28.25 -15.55 -30.67
C CYS A 105 -27.14 -16.60 -30.79
N VAL A 106 -25.92 -16.13 -30.67
CA VAL A 106 -24.77 -17.00 -30.43
C VAL A 106 -24.84 -17.45 -28.97
N THR A 107 -24.76 -18.76 -28.75
CA THR A 107 -24.66 -19.31 -27.40
C THR A 107 -23.43 -18.78 -26.70
N THR A 108 -23.58 -18.31 -25.50
CA THR A 108 -22.48 -17.80 -24.69
C THR A 108 -22.46 -18.47 -23.32
N SER A 109 -21.30 -18.44 -22.67
CA SER A 109 -21.13 -19.06 -21.34
C SER A 109 -20.42 -18.10 -20.42
N VAL A 110 -20.72 -18.24 -19.12
CA VAL A 110 -20.03 -17.55 -18.02
C VAL A 110 -19.55 -18.60 -17.04
N GLU A 111 -18.27 -18.48 -16.65
CA GLU A 111 -17.72 -19.31 -15.57
C GLU A 111 -18.16 -18.73 -14.22
N LEU A 112 -18.82 -19.53 -13.40
CA LEU A 112 -19.21 -19.19 -12.04
C LEU A 112 -18.27 -19.87 -11.07
N LYS A 113 -17.56 -19.10 -10.24
CA LYS A 113 -16.68 -19.58 -9.18
C LYS A 113 -17.30 -19.28 -7.83
N GLN A 114 -17.56 -20.29 -7.04
CA GLN A 114 -18.04 -20.13 -5.66
C GLN A 114 -16.94 -20.54 -4.69
N TYR A 115 -16.53 -19.61 -3.83
CA TYR A 115 -15.58 -19.92 -2.77
C TYR A 115 -16.12 -20.98 -1.82
N GLY A 116 -15.20 -21.67 -1.13
CA GLY A 116 -15.54 -22.51 0.02
C GLY A 116 -15.60 -21.69 1.31
N THR A 117 -15.99 -22.34 2.39
CA THR A 117 -15.91 -21.74 3.74
C THR A 117 -14.48 -21.34 4.04
N PRO A 118 -14.22 -20.09 4.44
CA PRO A 118 -12.89 -19.66 4.83
C PRO A 118 -12.33 -20.55 5.96
N PRO A 119 -11.02 -20.87 5.93
CA PRO A 119 -10.41 -21.59 7.04
C PRO A 119 -10.48 -20.75 8.33
N ALA A 120 -10.41 -21.43 9.48
CA ALA A 120 -10.40 -20.76 10.78
C ALA A 120 -9.17 -19.85 10.93
N GLU A 121 -8.08 -20.20 10.27
CA GLU A 121 -6.83 -19.46 10.23
C GLU A 121 -6.41 -19.28 8.78
N ALA A 122 -6.15 -18.03 8.37
CA ALA A 122 -5.72 -17.69 7.03
C ALA A 122 -4.22 -17.95 6.84
N ASN A 123 -3.75 -18.09 5.59
CA ASN A 123 -2.31 -18.09 5.32
C ASN A 123 -1.68 -16.74 5.63
N HIS A 124 -2.37 -15.67 5.24
CA HIS A 124 -1.89 -14.30 5.42
C HIS A 124 -3.05 -13.33 5.65
N THR A 125 -2.92 -12.51 6.68
CA THR A 125 -3.78 -11.35 6.92
C THR A 125 -2.99 -10.06 6.72
N LEU A 126 -3.45 -9.23 5.79
CA LEU A 126 -2.96 -7.87 5.61
C LEU A 126 -3.82 -6.90 6.42
N MET A 127 -3.19 -6.19 7.33
CA MET A 127 -3.79 -5.18 8.17
C MET A 127 -3.49 -3.79 7.64
N TYR A 128 -4.50 -2.93 7.47
CA TYR A 128 -4.28 -1.50 7.22
C TYR A 128 -4.61 -0.69 8.46
N CYS A 129 -3.70 0.20 8.85
CA CYS A 129 -3.94 1.25 9.83
C CYS A 129 -4.00 2.60 9.11
N PHE A 130 -5.20 3.05 8.76
CA PHE A 130 -5.45 4.37 8.18
C PHE A 130 -5.60 5.41 9.29
N LEU A 131 -4.52 6.17 9.52
CA LEU A 131 -4.39 7.12 10.62
C LEU A 131 -4.53 8.56 10.12
N GLY A 132 -5.41 9.32 10.76
CA GLY A 132 -5.69 10.72 10.43
C GLY A 132 -6.93 10.90 9.57
N THR A 133 -7.48 12.12 9.60
CA THR A 133 -8.73 12.47 8.92
C THR A 133 -8.53 13.31 7.67
N SER A 134 -7.43 14.05 7.55
CA SER A 134 -7.10 14.89 6.38
C SER A 134 -6.90 14.07 5.10
N LEU A 135 -6.45 12.82 5.22
CA LEU A 135 -6.26 11.90 4.10
C LEU A 135 -7.45 10.95 3.86
N SER A 136 -8.59 11.15 4.52
CA SER A 136 -9.71 10.19 4.49
C SER A 136 -10.27 9.90 3.10
N SER A 137 -10.22 10.87 2.16
CA SER A 137 -10.61 10.66 0.76
C SER A 137 -9.62 9.74 0.02
N TYR A 138 -8.34 9.88 0.30
CA TYR A 138 -7.30 9.01 -0.25
C TYR A 138 -7.39 7.59 0.33
N PHE A 139 -7.66 7.45 1.63
CA PHE A 139 -7.86 6.13 2.25
C PHE A 139 -9.04 5.38 1.63
N ARG A 140 -10.13 6.09 1.31
CA ARG A 140 -11.24 5.48 0.56
C ARG A 140 -10.78 4.98 -0.80
N THR A 141 -10.04 5.79 -1.55
CA THR A 141 -9.48 5.39 -2.84
C THR A 141 -8.52 4.21 -2.70
N ASN A 142 -7.74 4.13 -1.62
CA ASN A 142 -6.86 2.99 -1.36
C ASN A 142 -7.66 1.70 -1.11
N LEU A 143 -8.76 1.76 -0.35
CA LEU A 143 -9.66 0.60 -0.16
C LEU A 143 -10.34 0.18 -1.46
N GLU A 144 -10.85 1.15 -2.25
CA GLU A 144 -11.42 0.88 -3.57
C GLU A 144 -10.38 0.24 -4.51
N ASP A 145 -9.11 0.67 -4.40
CA ASP A 145 -8.01 0.14 -5.20
C ASP A 145 -7.62 -1.28 -4.76
N ALA A 146 -7.60 -1.55 -3.46
CA ALA A 146 -7.44 -2.90 -2.92
C ALA A 146 -8.58 -3.82 -3.35
N THR A 147 -9.83 -3.34 -3.30
CA THR A 147 -11.02 -4.08 -3.76
C THR A 147 -10.92 -4.49 -5.23
N LYS A 148 -10.31 -3.67 -6.10
CA LYS A 148 -10.08 -4.05 -7.51
C LYS A 148 -9.19 -5.29 -7.64
N ALA A 149 -8.11 -5.36 -6.84
CA ALA A 149 -7.26 -6.55 -6.83
C ALA A 149 -8.01 -7.76 -6.26
N ILE A 150 -8.75 -7.58 -5.16
CA ILE A 150 -9.53 -8.63 -4.52
C ILE A 150 -10.54 -9.23 -5.49
N ASN A 151 -11.23 -8.39 -6.27
CA ASN A 151 -12.20 -8.82 -7.30
C ASN A 151 -11.58 -9.63 -8.46
N THR A 152 -10.26 -9.73 -8.54
CA THR A 152 -9.58 -10.67 -9.46
C THR A 152 -9.39 -12.06 -8.86
N GLY A 153 -9.88 -12.29 -7.64
CA GLY A 153 -9.75 -13.58 -6.94
C GLY A 153 -8.41 -13.79 -6.21
N ILE A 154 -7.62 -12.72 -6.06
CA ILE A 154 -6.27 -12.82 -5.49
C ILE A 154 -6.23 -13.32 -4.05
N LEU A 155 -7.28 -13.05 -3.26
CA LEU A 155 -7.33 -13.53 -1.88
C LEU A 155 -7.59 -15.03 -1.80
N GLY A 156 -8.25 -15.63 -2.82
CA GLY A 156 -8.84 -16.95 -2.63
C GLY A 156 -9.77 -16.93 -1.41
N ASN A 157 -9.87 -18.04 -0.71
CA ASN A 157 -10.55 -18.11 0.59
C ASN A 157 -9.58 -18.20 1.79
N ASN A 158 -8.25 -18.14 1.50
CA ASN A 158 -7.20 -18.39 2.49
C ASN A 158 -6.44 -17.14 2.92
N ASN A 159 -6.85 -15.97 2.44
CA ASN A 159 -6.20 -14.70 2.77
C ASN A 159 -7.23 -13.66 3.14
N ARG A 160 -6.83 -12.71 3.99
CA ARG A 160 -7.74 -11.71 4.52
C ARG A 160 -7.15 -10.31 4.42
N VAL A 161 -8.02 -9.32 4.20
CA VAL A 161 -7.68 -7.90 4.23
C VAL A 161 -8.57 -7.21 5.24
N ILE A 162 -7.99 -6.82 6.36
CA ILE A 162 -8.66 -6.14 7.45
C ILE A 162 -8.06 -4.75 7.64
N PHE A 163 -8.85 -3.80 8.09
CA PHE A 163 -8.36 -2.45 8.26
C PHE A 163 -8.98 -1.75 9.47
N PHE A 164 -8.21 -0.89 10.09
CA PHE A 164 -8.68 0.18 10.94
C PHE A 164 -8.72 1.48 10.15
N ARG A 165 -9.84 2.19 10.21
CA ARG A 165 -10.00 3.52 9.60
C ARG A 165 -10.46 4.52 10.64
N GLN A 166 -9.64 5.55 10.84
CA GLN A 166 -10.03 6.67 11.68
C GLN A 166 -11.03 7.57 10.93
N GLU A 167 -12.18 7.87 11.55
CA GLU A 167 -13.25 8.69 10.98
C GLU A 167 -13.26 10.10 11.58
N SER A 168 -12.85 10.23 12.84
CA SER A 168 -12.71 11.49 13.55
C SER A 168 -11.56 11.44 14.56
N LYS A 169 -11.33 12.53 15.26
CA LYS A 169 -10.34 12.56 16.35
C LYS A 169 -10.61 11.54 17.47
N TYR A 170 -11.89 11.17 17.64
CA TYR A 170 -12.34 10.34 18.77
C TYR A 170 -12.98 9.03 18.33
N SER A 171 -13.00 8.74 17.05
CA SER A 171 -13.66 7.54 16.55
C SER A 171 -13.02 6.99 15.28
N GLY A 172 -13.20 5.71 15.11
CA GLY A 172 -12.88 4.96 13.91
C GLY A 172 -13.59 3.63 13.94
N TYR A 173 -13.26 2.75 13.04
CA TYR A 173 -13.79 1.40 13.02
C TYR A 173 -12.81 0.41 12.43
N ILE A 174 -12.97 -0.85 12.81
CA ILE A 174 -12.35 -1.98 12.14
C ILE A 174 -13.34 -2.52 11.12
N GLY A 175 -12.88 -2.69 9.89
CA GLY A 175 -13.61 -3.29 8.79
C GLY A 175 -12.77 -4.33 8.07
N GLU A 176 -13.41 -5.15 7.26
CA GLU A 176 -12.77 -6.16 6.43
C GLU A 176 -13.30 -6.06 5.00
N ILE A 177 -12.41 -6.22 4.01
CA ILE A 177 -12.79 -6.42 2.63
C ILE A 177 -12.78 -7.92 2.37
N TYR A 178 -13.95 -8.47 2.14
CA TYR A 178 -14.12 -9.89 1.85
C TYR A 178 -13.61 -10.23 0.44
N TYR A 179 -13.40 -11.51 0.20
CA TYR A 179 -12.91 -12.02 -1.09
C TYR A 179 -13.87 -11.76 -2.27
N ASP A 180 -15.12 -11.41 -2.01
CA ASP A 180 -16.09 -10.95 -3.01
C ASP A 180 -16.07 -9.43 -3.22
N GLY A 181 -15.14 -8.73 -2.56
CA GLY A 181 -14.99 -7.28 -2.64
C GLY A 181 -15.96 -6.49 -1.77
N THR A 182 -16.82 -7.15 -0.98
CA THR A 182 -17.72 -6.43 -0.07
C THR A 182 -16.97 -5.96 1.17
N GLU A 183 -17.25 -4.73 1.60
CA GLU A 183 -16.75 -4.18 2.85
C GLU A 183 -17.72 -4.49 3.99
N ARG A 184 -17.24 -5.03 5.09
CA ARG A 184 -18.01 -5.26 6.32
C ARG A 184 -17.40 -4.52 7.48
N ARG A 185 -18.22 -3.74 8.20
CA ARG A 185 -17.83 -3.07 9.44
C ARG A 185 -17.96 -4.07 10.58
N LEU A 186 -16.84 -4.32 11.29
CA LEU A 186 -16.76 -5.36 12.32
C LEU A 186 -16.89 -4.78 13.73
N LYS A 187 -16.21 -3.63 14.01
CA LYS A 187 -16.17 -3.06 15.35
C LYS A 187 -16.00 -1.55 15.28
N ASP A 188 -16.81 -0.81 16.02
CA ASP A 188 -16.62 0.62 16.25
C ASP A 188 -15.55 0.85 17.32
N ILE A 189 -14.66 1.79 17.07
CA ILE A 189 -13.56 2.13 17.97
C ILE A 189 -13.76 3.55 18.49
N ASN A 190 -13.72 3.69 19.81
CA ASN A 190 -13.68 4.99 20.49
C ASN A 190 -12.23 5.30 20.87
N ILE A 191 -11.74 6.47 20.46
CA ILE A 191 -10.41 6.97 20.79
C ILE A 191 -10.55 7.91 21.98
N SER A 192 -9.87 7.63 23.08
CA SER A 192 -10.10 8.28 24.38
C SER A 192 -9.60 9.73 24.46
N SER A 193 -8.66 10.08 23.58
CA SER A 193 -8.03 11.41 23.58
C SER A 193 -7.80 11.93 22.16
N THR A 194 -7.43 13.20 22.02
CA THR A 194 -7.09 13.80 20.72
C THR A 194 -5.86 13.17 20.07
N LEU A 195 -5.06 12.44 20.85
CA LEU A 195 -3.92 11.65 20.42
C LEU A 195 -4.21 10.21 20.75
N MET A 196 -4.13 9.34 19.76
CA MET A 196 -4.20 7.90 19.96
C MET A 196 -3.00 7.47 20.81
N LYS A 197 -3.25 6.71 21.87
CA LYS A 197 -2.19 6.18 22.71
C LYS A 197 -1.62 4.90 22.11
N PRO A 198 -0.36 4.53 22.42
CA PRO A 198 0.21 3.26 21.97
C PRO A 198 -0.66 2.04 22.31
N GLU A 199 -1.23 2.01 23.54
CA GLU A 199 -2.09 0.92 23.97
C GLU A 199 -3.40 0.86 23.18
N GLU A 200 -3.94 2.02 22.76
CA GLU A 200 -5.17 2.06 21.94
C GLU A 200 -4.89 1.49 20.55
N LEU A 201 -3.77 1.88 19.90
CA LEU A 201 -3.36 1.32 18.62
C LEU A 201 -3.01 -0.17 18.75
N GLY A 202 -2.32 -0.56 19.83
CA GLY A 202 -1.99 -1.95 20.11
C GLY A 202 -3.24 -2.82 20.26
N ASN A 203 -4.27 -2.34 20.98
CA ASN A 203 -5.56 -3.03 21.05
C ASN A 203 -6.25 -3.14 19.67
N ILE A 204 -6.16 -2.11 18.83
CA ILE A 204 -6.72 -2.15 17.47
C ILE A 204 -6.01 -3.23 16.63
N ILE A 205 -4.68 -3.31 16.71
CA ILE A 205 -3.89 -4.33 16.01
C ILE A 205 -4.26 -5.74 16.53
N ALA A 206 -4.38 -5.92 17.85
CA ALA A 206 -4.78 -7.18 18.46
C ALA A 206 -6.22 -7.58 18.05
N ASP A 207 -7.17 -6.65 18.07
CA ASP A 207 -8.54 -6.86 17.61
C ASP A 207 -8.56 -7.30 16.12
N MET A 208 -7.75 -6.66 15.27
CA MET A 208 -7.65 -7.06 13.85
C MET A 208 -7.12 -8.48 13.69
N ALA A 209 -6.13 -8.89 14.49
CA ALA A 209 -5.62 -10.26 14.48
C ALA A 209 -6.66 -11.26 15.01
N GLU A 210 -7.43 -10.88 16.04
CA GLU A 210 -8.51 -11.72 16.57
C GLU A 210 -9.65 -11.91 15.56
N PHE A 211 -10.04 -10.86 14.83
CA PHE A 211 -11.07 -10.95 13.78
C PHE A 211 -10.59 -11.71 12.54
N ALA A 212 -9.31 -11.65 12.24
CA ALA A 212 -8.72 -12.24 11.04
C ALA A 212 -7.46 -13.06 11.39
N PRO A 213 -7.61 -14.20 12.10
CA PRO A 213 -6.47 -15.05 12.47
C PRO A 213 -5.73 -15.57 11.24
N ALA A 214 -4.40 -15.58 11.29
CA ALA A 214 -3.56 -16.04 10.19
C ALA A 214 -2.21 -16.56 10.69
N GLU A 215 -1.57 -17.41 9.86
CA GLU A 215 -0.19 -17.88 10.08
C GLU A 215 0.83 -16.74 9.95
N ARG A 216 0.49 -15.70 9.15
CA ARG A 216 1.37 -14.55 8.86
C ARG A 216 0.58 -13.25 8.85
N TYR A 217 1.19 -12.20 9.39
CA TYR A 217 0.60 -10.87 9.42
C TYR A 217 1.52 -9.86 8.75
N GLY A 218 0.96 -9.10 7.81
CA GLY A 218 1.58 -7.88 7.31
C GLY A 218 0.79 -6.66 7.75
N ILE A 219 1.47 -5.56 8.07
CA ILE A 219 0.79 -4.32 8.44
C ILE A 219 1.19 -3.16 7.54
N VAL A 220 0.22 -2.36 7.17
CA VAL A 220 0.40 -1.09 6.44
C VAL A 220 0.05 0.06 7.39
N PHE A 221 1.02 0.89 7.71
CA PHE A 221 0.75 2.17 8.35
C PHE A 221 0.60 3.24 7.26
N ALA A 222 -0.63 3.69 7.07
CA ALA A 222 -0.98 4.72 6.09
C ALA A 222 -1.45 5.99 6.80
N GLY A 223 -0.75 7.08 6.55
CA GLY A 223 -1.00 8.35 7.21
C GLY A 223 0.05 9.38 6.86
N HIS A 224 0.13 10.41 7.65
CA HIS A 224 1.25 11.36 7.56
C HIS A 224 2.49 10.81 8.26
N GLY A 225 3.65 10.95 7.62
CA GLY A 225 4.95 10.53 8.14
C GLY A 225 5.99 11.65 8.07
N GLN A 226 6.94 11.60 9.00
CA GLN A 226 8.10 12.51 9.09
C GLN A 226 9.32 11.81 9.72
N GLY A 227 9.43 10.50 9.50
CA GLY A 227 10.49 9.70 10.07
C GLY A 227 10.44 9.69 11.61
N TRP A 228 11.60 9.81 12.24
CA TRP A 228 11.79 9.83 13.69
C TRP A 228 11.36 11.15 14.35
N ILE A 229 11.12 12.24 13.56
CA ILE A 229 10.86 13.58 14.09
C ILE A 229 9.47 13.61 14.73
N THR A 230 9.41 13.82 16.05
CA THR A 230 8.16 13.86 16.80
C THR A 230 7.58 15.27 16.84
N ARG A 231 6.30 15.35 17.14
CA ARG A 231 5.63 16.64 17.35
C ARG A 231 6.26 17.43 18.50
N GLU A 232 6.65 16.76 19.57
CA GLU A 232 7.30 17.38 20.73
C GLU A 232 8.63 18.01 20.36
N ILE A 233 9.41 17.34 19.48
CA ILE A 233 10.65 17.87 18.93
C ILE A 233 10.38 19.14 18.13
N ILE A 234 9.39 19.10 17.22
CA ILE A 234 9.02 20.28 16.41
C ILE A 234 8.60 21.47 17.26
N GLN A 235 7.91 21.21 18.38
CA GLN A 235 7.41 22.27 19.26
C GLN A 235 8.45 22.81 20.25
N ASN A 236 9.38 21.97 20.69
CA ASN A 236 10.25 22.25 21.83
C ASN A 236 11.73 22.40 21.48
N ASP A 237 12.16 21.99 20.29
CA ASP A 237 13.54 22.18 19.89
C ASP A 237 13.80 23.66 19.59
N LYS A 238 14.45 24.33 20.57
CA LYS A 238 14.66 25.79 20.54
C LYS A 238 15.73 26.22 19.55
N ASP A 239 16.51 25.30 19.02
CA ASP A 239 17.60 25.64 18.10
C ASP A 239 17.08 26.11 16.74
N ILE A 240 15.88 25.67 16.33
CA ILE A 240 15.21 26.24 15.16
C ILE A 240 14.74 27.68 15.39
N SER A 241 14.39 28.05 16.62
CA SER A 241 13.87 29.36 16.94
C SER A 241 14.88 30.50 16.80
N THR A 242 16.18 30.16 16.67
CA THR A 242 17.24 31.18 16.47
C THR A 242 17.26 31.74 15.04
N PHE A 243 16.64 31.08 14.05
CA PHE A 243 16.70 31.49 12.66
C PHE A 243 15.54 32.36 12.18
N SER A 244 14.37 32.28 12.75
CA SER A 244 13.29 33.27 12.59
C SER A 244 12.09 32.94 13.48
N LEU A 245 11.56 33.94 14.16
CA LEU A 245 10.29 33.88 14.87
C LEU A 245 9.17 33.45 13.89
N GLY A 246 8.67 32.20 14.03
CA GLY A 246 7.53 31.70 13.27
C GLY A 246 7.88 30.82 12.06
N TYR A 247 9.12 30.40 11.86
CA TYR A 247 9.43 29.43 10.82
C TYR A 247 8.89 28.05 11.19
N ASN A 248 7.99 27.53 10.35
CA ASN A 248 7.53 26.14 10.40
C ASN A 248 7.96 25.46 9.09
N PRO A 249 8.94 24.58 9.11
CA PRO A 249 9.43 23.91 7.90
C PRO A 249 8.38 22.98 7.28
N TRP A 250 7.36 22.59 8.03
CA TRP A 250 6.32 21.66 7.63
C TRP A 250 5.07 22.32 7.02
N ILE A 251 5.19 23.55 6.53
CA ILE A 251 4.13 24.20 5.76
C ILE A 251 4.30 23.86 4.28
N GLN A 252 3.29 23.21 3.70
CA GLN A 252 3.27 22.95 2.27
C GLN A 252 3.16 24.25 1.47
N ALA A 253 3.85 24.32 0.35
CA ALA A 253 3.77 25.44 -0.57
C ALA A 253 2.35 25.62 -1.12
N ALA A 254 1.93 26.86 -1.34
CA ALA A 254 0.63 27.15 -1.91
C ALA A 254 0.47 26.52 -3.30
N GLY A 255 -0.57 25.71 -3.50
CA GLY A 255 -0.83 24.99 -4.74
C GLY A 255 -0.01 23.71 -4.94
N ALA A 256 0.75 23.28 -3.94
CA ALA A 256 1.44 21.98 -3.96
C ALA A 256 0.43 20.83 -4.06
N GLU A 257 0.80 19.76 -4.76
CA GLU A 257 0.03 18.52 -4.70
C GLU A 257 0.16 17.91 -3.29
N THR A 258 -0.93 17.30 -2.83
CA THR A 258 -0.97 16.70 -1.49
C THR A 258 0.01 15.52 -1.42
N THR A 259 0.87 15.55 -0.41
CA THR A 259 1.73 14.42 -0.04
C THR A 259 1.33 13.88 1.35
N ARG A 260 1.85 12.72 1.73
CA ARG A 260 1.66 12.11 3.05
C ARG A 260 2.72 12.54 4.04
N ALA A 261 3.30 13.71 3.85
CA ALA A 261 4.12 14.35 4.86
C ALA A 261 3.25 15.12 5.85
N PHE A 262 3.84 15.57 6.94
CA PHE A 262 3.17 16.16 8.10
C PHE A 262 1.98 17.07 7.75
N GLY A 263 0.81 16.85 8.37
CA GLY A 263 -0.39 17.67 8.12
C GLY A 263 -1.38 17.78 9.28
N GLU A 264 -1.48 16.79 10.16
CA GLU A 264 -2.42 16.83 11.30
C GLU A 264 -1.70 16.59 12.63
N SER A 265 -1.51 17.67 13.39
CA SER A 265 -0.82 17.63 14.69
C SER A 265 -1.48 16.75 15.77
N ASN A 266 -2.69 16.23 15.51
CA ASN A 266 -3.52 15.61 16.53
C ASN A 266 -3.59 14.06 16.42
N VAL A 267 -2.93 13.45 15.44
CA VAL A 267 -3.06 12.00 15.18
C VAL A 267 -1.71 11.33 14.96
N GLN A 268 -0.62 12.04 15.14
CA GLN A 268 0.71 11.51 14.93
C GLN A 268 1.15 10.68 16.12
N LEU A 269 1.41 9.42 15.83
CA LEU A 269 2.24 8.57 16.66
C LEU A 269 3.69 8.76 16.24
N ASN A 270 4.57 8.98 17.18
CA ASN A 270 6.00 8.90 16.90
C ASN A 270 6.43 7.42 16.75
N ILE A 271 7.59 7.18 16.19
CA ILE A 271 8.05 5.80 15.92
C ILE A 271 8.17 4.95 17.18
N LYS A 272 8.57 5.52 18.29
CA LYS A 272 8.64 4.79 19.58
C LYS A 272 7.23 4.39 20.06
N GLU A 273 6.22 5.23 19.80
CA GLU A 273 4.82 4.90 20.13
C GLU A 273 4.26 3.82 19.19
N VAL A 274 4.62 3.85 17.90
CA VAL A 274 4.28 2.78 16.94
C VAL A 274 4.94 1.47 17.37
N ALA A 275 6.22 1.50 17.73
CA ALA A 275 6.93 0.33 18.25
C ALA A 275 6.23 -0.23 19.51
N SER A 276 5.94 0.62 20.49
CA SER A 276 5.24 0.24 21.70
C SER A 276 3.83 -0.32 21.43
N ALA A 277 3.13 0.19 20.44
CA ALA A 277 1.82 -0.33 20.05
C ALA A 277 1.90 -1.74 19.43
N ILE A 278 2.89 -1.97 18.57
CA ILE A 278 3.13 -3.31 18.00
C ILE A 278 3.49 -4.30 19.12
N GLU A 279 4.42 -3.94 20.00
CA GLU A 279 4.79 -4.78 21.17
C GLU A 279 3.57 -5.07 22.06
N TYR A 280 2.76 -4.06 22.35
CA TYR A 280 1.56 -4.20 23.18
C TYR A 280 0.53 -5.14 22.56
N SER A 281 0.41 -5.14 21.22
CA SER A 281 -0.52 -6.01 20.50
C SER A 281 -0.16 -7.49 20.62
N ALA A 282 1.10 -7.82 20.90
CA ALA A 282 1.67 -9.17 20.87
C ALA A 282 1.48 -9.91 19.52
N VAL A 283 1.28 -9.18 18.43
CA VAL A 283 1.17 -9.74 17.08
C VAL A 283 2.55 -9.78 16.42
N GLU A 284 2.99 -10.96 16.03
CA GLU A 284 4.23 -11.13 15.28
C GLU A 284 4.03 -10.73 13.81
N LEU A 285 4.76 -9.70 13.37
CA LEU A 285 4.63 -9.17 12.02
C LEU A 285 5.69 -9.76 11.09
N ASP A 286 5.27 -10.20 9.93
CA ASP A 286 6.17 -10.58 8.86
C ASP A 286 6.77 -9.34 8.18
N TYR A 287 5.96 -8.30 7.97
CA TYR A 287 6.46 -7.04 7.44
C TYR A 287 5.66 -5.83 7.90
N ILE A 288 6.32 -4.68 7.85
CA ILE A 288 5.73 -3.35 7.97
C ILE A 288 5.89 -2.63 6.64
N LEU A 289 4.79 -2.14 6.07
CA LEU A 289 4.79 -1.26 4.90
C LEU A 289 4.34 0.12 5.33
N PHE A 290 5.19 1.12 5.14
CA PHE A 290 4.83 2.51 5.38
C PHE A 290 4.29 3.17 4.12
N ASP A 291 3.01 3.45 4.09
CA ASP A 291 2.37 4.33 3.11
C ASP A 291 2.31 5.75 3.70
N ALA A 292 3.49 6.26 4.05
CA ALA A 292 3.77 7.51 4.74
C ALA A 292 5.15 8.04 4.32
N CYS A 293 5.32 9.36 4.34
CA CYS A 293 6.56 10.02 3.91
C CYS A 293 7.72 9.80 4.87
N PHE A 294 8.95 9.77 4.34
CA PHE A 294 10.21 9.82 5.10
C PHE A 294 10.47 8.68 6.08
N MET A 295 9.85 7.52 5.87
CA MET A 295 9.96 6.40 6.81
C MET A 295 11.20 5.52 6.57
N SER A 296 11.94 5.71 5.45
CA SER A 296 13.18 5.00 5.15
C SER A 296 14.40 5.69 5.72
N ASN A 297 14.35 6.12 6.97
CA ASN A 297 15.50 6.64 7.70
C ASN A 297 16.02 5.61 8.71
N ILE A 298 17.34 5.59 8.91
CA ILE A 298 17.97 4.57 9.74
C ILE A 298 17.51 4.64 11.21
N GLU A 299 17.19 5.82 11.70
CA GLU A 299 16.67 6.04 13.04
C GLU A 299 15.33 5.30 13.24
N THR A 300 14.42 5.37 12.26
CA THR A 300 13.13 4.67 12.26
C THR A 300 13.32 3.16 12.09
N VAL A 301 14.13 2.75 11.13
CA VAL A 301 14.38 1.32 10.84
C VAL A 301 15.02 0.64 12.04
N TYR A 302 15.95 1.32 12.73
CA TYR A 302 16.60 0.82 13.92
C TYR A 302 15.61 0.58 15.07
N ASP A 303 14.69 1.50 15.32
CA ASP A 303 13.69 1.37 16.37
C ASP A 303 12.70 0.21 16.11
N LEU A 304 12.45 -0.13 14.85
CA LEU A 304 11.48 -1.15 14.44
C LEU A 304 12.09 -2.52 14.09
N ARG A 305 13.42 -2.65 14.09
CA ARG A 305 14.17 -3.80 13.55
C ARG A 305 13.83 -5.18 14.15
N HIS A 306 13.29 -5.20 15.36
CA HIS A 306 12.90 -6.45 16.04
C HIS A 306 11.39 -6.72 16.01
N LEU A 307 10.61 -5.85 15.35
CA LEU A 307 9.15 -5.92 15.36
C LEU A 307 8.56 -6.50 14.07
N ALA A 308 9.38 -6.66 13.04
CA ALA A 308 9.00 -7.30 11.79
C ALA A 308 10.25 -7.89 11.10
N ASN A 309 10.03 -8.83 10.18
CA ASN A 309 11.13 -9.39 9.38
C ASN A 309 11.59 -8.42 8.28
N TYR A 310 10.65 -7.66 7.71
CA TYR A 310 10.93 -6.73 6.61
C TYR A 310 10.24 -5.39 6.82
N ILE A 311 10.87 -4.32 6.31
CA ILE A 311 10.28 -2.98 6.25
C ILE A 311 10.30 -2.50 4.81
N ILE A 312 9.17 -1.96 4.33
CA ILE A 312 9.04 -1.29 3.02
C ILE A 312 8.71 0.17 3.28
N ALA A 313 9.57 1.09 2.88
CA ALA A 313 9.42 2.49 3.21
C ALA A 313 10.05 3.41 2.16
N SER A 314 9.58 4.66 2.07
CA SER A 314 10.15 5.70 1.20
C SER A 314 11.10 6.63 1.98
N PRO A 315 12.27 6.96 1.42
CA PRO A 315 13.13 8.00 1.98
C PRO A 315 12.63 9.42 1.66
N CYS A 316 11.74 9.54 0.66
CA CYS A 316 11.14 10.80 0.21
C CYS A 316 9.69 10.93 0.66
N GLU A 317 9.06 12.00 0.22
CA GLU A 317 7.61 12.13 0.31
C GLU A 317 6.91 11.04 -0.51
N ILE A 318 5.71 10.66 -0.07
CA ILE A 318 4.74 9.84 -0.81
C ILE A 318 3.57 10.75 -1.20
N MET A 319 3.12 10.69 -2.45
CA MET A 319 1.96 11.44 -2.91
C MET A 319 0.71 11.04 -2.12
N GLY A 320 -0.25 11.95 -1.95
CA GLY A 320 -1.50 11.68 -1.23
C GLY A 320 -2.22 10.41 -1.70
N LYS A 321 -2.11 10.05 -2.99
CA LYS A 321 -2.66 8.82 -3.53
C LYS A 321 -2.09 7.54 -2.88
N GLY A 322 -0.84 7.57 -2.40
CA GLY A 322 -0.20 6.44 -1.75
C GLY A 322 0.14 5.28 -2.69
N PHE A 323 0.15 4.08 -2.14
CA PHE A 323 0.44 2.87 -2.89
C PHE A 323 -0.68 2.50 -3.87
N PRO A 324 -0.35 1.99 -5.08
CA PRO A 324 -1.31 1.46 -6.04
C PRO A 324 -1.71 0.03 -5.65
N TYR A 325 -2.60 -0.14 -4.66
CA TYR A 325 -2.88 -1.44 -4.03
C TYR A 325 -3.40 -2.48 -5.01
N HIS A 326 -4.09 -2.08 -6.09
CA HIS A 326 -4.50 -3.01 -7.16
C HIS A 326 -3.31 -3.70 -7.85
N ARG A 327 -2.10 -3.12 -7.76
CA ARG A 327 -0.85 -3.68 -8.29
C ARG A 327 0.04 -4.29 -7.22
N THR A 328 -0.05 -3.76 -6.00
CA THR A 328 0.82 -4.17 -4.89
C THR A 328 0.34 -5.48 -4.25
N LEU A 329 -0.99 -5.64 -4.09
CA LEU A 329 -1.55 -6.81 -3.43
C LEU A 329 -1.14 -8.16 -4.06
N PRO A 330 -1.04 -8.32 -5.40
CA PRO A 330 -0.57 -9.56 -6.01
C PRO A 330 0.80 -10.04 -5.52
N PHE A 331 1.67 -9.11 -5.17
CA PHE A 331 3.00 -9.42 -4.61
C PHE A 331 2.93 -9.73 -3.11
N LEU A 332 2.06 -9.04 -2.37
CA LEU A 332 1.87 -9.28 -0.94
C LEU A 332 1.21 -10.64 -0.66
N PHE A 333 0.32 -11.11 -1.55
CA PHE A 333 -0.36 -12.41 -1.45
C PHE A 333 0.18 -13.44 -2.44
N LYS A 334 1.49 -13.44 -2.67
CA LYS A 334 2.13 -14.40 -3.57
C LYS A 334 1.93 -15.84 -3.09
N ASP A 335 1.81 -16.77 -4.05
CA ASP A 335 1.60 -18.19 -3.80
C ASP A 335 0.39 -18.48 -2.88
N GLY A 336 -0.70 -17.72 -3.09
CA GLY A 336 -1.90 -17.83 -2.26
C GLY A 336 -1.70 -17.38 -0.82
N GLY A 337 -0.83 -16.38 -0.60
CA GLY A 337 -0.52 -15.81 0.72
C GLY A 337 0.54 -16.57 1.52
N LYS A 338 1.06 -17.68 0.99
CA LYS A 338 2.12 -18.45 1.67
C LYS A 338 3.46 -17.73 1.68
N THR A 339 3.68 -16.84 0.72
CA THR A 339 4.88 -16.02 0.60
C THR A 339 4.51 -14.58 0.29
N THR A 340 5.47 -13.68 0.49
CA THR A 340 5.37 -12.27 0.12
C THR A 340 6.57 -11.90 -0.76
N ASP A 341 6.31 -11.24 -1.87
CA ASP A 341 7.34 -10.67 -2.73
C ASP A 341 7.51 -9.17 -2.41
N TYR A 342 8.30 -8.89 -1.38
CA TYR A 342 8.56 -7.52 -0.91
C TYR A 342 9.18 -6.66 -2.00
N ILE A 343 10.08 -7.24 -2.80
CA ILE A 343 10.78 -6.56 -3.91
C ILE A 343 9.77 -6.22 -5.01
N GLY A 344 8.92 -7.18 -5.39
CA GLY A 344 7.85 -6.94 -6.35
C GLY A 344 6.84 -5.91 -5.89
N ALA A 345 6.48 -5.92 -4.60
CA ALA A 345 5.59 -4.92 -4.00
C ALA A 345 6.19 -3.50 -4.09
N ALA A 346 7.45 -3.32 -3.70
CA ALA A 346 8.16 -2.06 -3.81
C ALA A 346 8.29 -1.61 -5.28
N LYS A 347 8.66 -2.53 -6.18
CA LYS A 347 8.76 -2.24 -7.61
C LYS A 347 7.42 -1.80 -8.21
N SER A 348 6.31 -2.39 -7.79
CA SER A 348 4.97 -2.02 -8.27
C SER A 348 4.61 -0.57 -7.95
N TYR A 349 5.02 -0.08 -6.77
CA TYR A 349 4.89 1.32 -6.38
C TYR A 349 5.73 2.23 -7.28
N HIS A 350 7.02 1.92 -7.45
CA HIS A 350 7.93 2.67 -8.31
C HIS A 350 7.41 2.75 -9.75
N ASP A 351 7.06 1.60 -10.34
CA ASP A 351 6.60 1.51 -11.73
C ASP A 351 5.32 2.32 -11.98
N PHE A 352 4.41 2.35 -11.00
CA PHE A 352 3.20 3.16 -11.08
C PHE A 352 3.53 4.66 -11.17
N TYR A 353 4.38 5.17 -10.28
CA TYR A 353 4.74 6.58 -10.29
C TYR A 353 5.61 6.96 -11.49
N LYS A 354 6.42 6.04 -11.98
CA LYS A 354 7.24 6.21 -13.18
C LYS A 354 6.42 6.31 -14.46
N ASN A 355 5.43 5.41 -14.60
CA ASN A 355 4.81 5.16 -15.90
C ASN A 355 3.35 5.60 -16.01
N GLU A 356 2.61 5.72 -14.90
CA GLU A 356 1.14 5.82 -14.94
C GLU A 356 0.57 7.00 -14.17
N TYR A 357 1.27 7.45 -13.13
CA TYR A 357 0.80 8.59 -12.35
C TYR A 357 0.73 9.85 -13.22
N GLN A 358 -0.44 10.51 -13.23
CA GLN A 358 -0.74 11.65 -14.10
C GLN A 358 -0.55 13.01 -13.40
N GLY A 359 -0.22 13.04 -12.11
CA GLY A 359 0.05 14.28 -11.38
C GLY A 359 1.34 14.96 -11.84
N SER A 360 1.48 16.24 -11.51
CA SER A 360 2.70 17.03 -11.81
C SER A 360 3.86 16.66 -10.91
N GLY A 361 3.55 16.25 -9.66
CA GLY A 361 4.52 15.74 -8.69
C GLY A 361 4.67 14.22 -8.79
N ARG A 362 5.90 13.71 -8.65
CA ARG A 362 6.16 12.27 -8.66
C ARG A 362 7.11 11.92 -7.54
N CYS A 363 6.71 10.95 -6.70
CA CYS A 363 7.48 10.41 -5.60
C CYS A 363 7.49 8.89 -5.73
N GLY A 364 8.41 8.34 -6.52
CA GLY A 364 8.49 6.91 -6.83
C GLY A 364 9.67 6.20 -6.15
N SER A 365 10.25 6.82 -5.11
CA SER A 365 11.38 6.27 -4.36
C SER A 365 10.88 5.35 -3.26
N ILE A 366 11.47 4.14 -3.15
CA ILE A 366 11.05 3.12 -2.20
C ILE A 366 12.19 2.15 -1.91
N THR A 367 12.29 1.69 -0.68
CA THR A 367 13.35 0.80 -0.19
C THR A 367 12.74 -0.38 0.58
N VAL A 368 13.36 -1.53 0.49
CA VAL A 368 13.02 -2.75 1.23
C VAL A 368 14.20 -3.13 2.12
N PHE A 369 13.95 -3.26 3.41
CA PHE A 369 14.93 -3.67 4.42
C PHE A 369 14.70 -5.10 4.87
N ASP A 370 15.79 -5.86 5.02
CA ASP A 370 15.86 -7.07 5.83
C ASP A 370 16.22 -6.68 7.27
N CYS A 371 15.24 -6.70 8.16
CA CYS A 371 15.41 -6.27 9.55
C CYS A 371 16.44 -7.11 10.31
N SER A 372 16.65 -8.37 9.92
CA SER A 372 17.65 -9.26 10.53
C SER A 372 19.09 -8.80 10.34
N LYS A 373 19.32 -7.84 9.45
CA LYS A 373 20.65 -7.29 9.10
C LYS A 373 20.96 -5.94 9.75
N VAL A 374 19.95 -5.32 10.38
CA VAL A 374 20.09 -3.96 10.92
C VAL A 374 21.09 -3.88 12.08
N ASP A 375 21.13 -4.87 12.97
CA ASP A 375 22.13 -4.87 14.06
C ASP A 375 23.56 -4.99 13.53
N ALA A 376 23.79 -5.81 12.50
CA ALA A 376 25.09 -5.92 11.86
C ALA A 376 25.50 -4.62 11.12
N LEU A 377 24.53 -3.90 10.54
CA LEU A 377 24.74 -2.58 9.97
C LEU A 377 25.06 -1.55 11.05
N ALA A 378 24.39 -1.58 12.20
CA ALA A 378 24.68 -0.72 13.34
C ALA A 378 26.11 -0.93 13.85
N ASP A 379 26.53 -2.17 14.07
CA ASP A 379 27.91 -2.51 14.47
C ASP A 379 28.95 -2.03 13.44
N ALA A 380 28.64 -2.17 12.15
CA ALA A 380 29.54 -1.71 11.10
C ALA A 380 29.61 -0.17 11.04
N THR A 381 28.49 0.51 11.30
CA THR A 381 28.42 1.96 11.41
C THR A 381 29.28 2.46 12.56
N GLN A 382 29.18 1.87 13.75
CA GLN A 382 30.03 2.22 14.89
C GLN A 382 31.51 2.13 14.55
N LYS A 383 31.94 1.03 13.89
CA LYS A 383 33.33 0.85 13.47
C LYS A 383 33.78 1.88 12.44
N ALA A 384 32.89 2.26 11.50
CA ALA A 384 33.18 3.30 10.52
C ALA A 384 33.24 4.70 11.16
N MET A 385 32.61 4.92 12.30
CA MET A 385 32.64 6.17 13.06
C MET A 385 33.91 6.34 13.89
N VAL A 386 34.70 5.30 14.12
CA VAL A 386 35.99 5.39 14.78
C VAL A 386 36.94 6.20 13.89
N ASP A 387 37.59 7.21 14.44
CA ASP A 387 38.48 8.13 13.72
C ASP A 387 37.77 8.92 12.59
N ALA A 388 36.42 8.94 12.56
CA ALA A 388 35.67 9.74 11.60
C ALA A 388 35.95 11.23 11.77
N ILE A 389 36.09 11.94 10.64
CA ILE A 389 36.28 13.39 10.64
C ILE A 389 34.95 14.12 10.50
N ASP A 390 34.94 15.36 10.97
CA ASP A 390 33.86 16.34 10.74
C ASP A 390 32.47 15.84 11.07
N LYS A 391 32.34 14.72 11.83
CA LYS A 391 31.05 14.14 12.22
C LYS A 391 30.14 15.13 12.94
N ASP A 392 30.71 16.16 13.58
CA ASP A 392 30.02 17.19 14.33
C ASP A 392 30.01 18.56 13.61
N SER A 393 30.49 18.64 12.36
CA SER A 393 30.58 19.89 11.60
C SER A 393 29.50 19.94 10.50
N PRO A 394 28.32 20.51 10.81
CA PRO A 394 27.20 20.50 9.87
C PRO A 394 27.40 21.37 8.63
N ASP A 395 28.07 22.50 8.74
CA ASP A 395 28.10 23.54 7.67
C ASP A 395 28.79 23.10 6.39
N TYR A 396 29.84 22.28 6.46
CA TYR A 396 30.55 21.80 5.30
C TYR A 396 29.84 20.65 4.61
N MET A 397 29.26 19.75 5.39
CA MET A 397 28.65 18.52 4.88
C MET A 397 27.30 18.75 4.22
N ILE A 398 26.48 19.67 4.74
CA ILE A 398 25.13 19.96 4.23
C ILE A 398 25.14 20.34 2.75
N SER A 399 26.17 21.06 2.28
CA SER A 399 26.28 21.48 0.86
C SER A 399 26.72 20.37 -0.10
N HIS A 400 27.14 19.21 0.42
CA HIS A 400 27.72 18.12 -0.38
C HIS A 400 26.97 16.81 -0.30
N LEU A 401 26.02 16.69 0.64
CA LEU A 401 25.21 15.49 0.82
C LEU A 401 23.90 15.58 0.04
N GLN A 402 23.50 14.47 -0.56
CA GLN A 402 22.17 14.32 -1.13
C GLN A 402 21.12 14.47 -0.05
N THR A 403 20.13 15.32 -0.30
CA THR A 403 18.97 15.54 0.56
C THR A 403 17.72 14.95 -0.06
N TYR A 404 16.73 14.61 0.78
CA TYR A 404 15.52 13.89 0.35
C TYR A 404 14.23 14.66 0.59
N GLU A 405 14.33 15.94 0.91
CA GLU A 405 13.23 16.89 1.07
C GLU A 405 13.61 18.29 0.58
N GLY A 406 12.60 19.12 0.30
CA GLY A 406 12.80 20.46 -0.27
C GLY A 406 12.87 21.59 0.76
N GLN A 407 13.10 21.30 2.03
CA GLN A 407 13.16 22.30 3.09
C GLN A 407 14.47 23.07 3.09
N SER A 408 14.46 24.30 3.57
CA SER A 408 15.66 25.14 3.65
C SER A 408 16.63 24.70 4.75
N LEU A 409 16.12 24.04 5.80
CA LEU A 409 16.91 23.34 6.80
C LEU A 409 16.67 21.84 6.59
N HIS A 410 17.63 21.19 6.01
CA HIS A 410 17.50 19.78 5.66
C HIS A 410 17.51 18.87 6.89
N HIS A 411 16.71 17.81 6.79
CA HIS A 411 16.51 16.83 7.86
C HIS A 411 16.96 15.42 7.46
N PHE A 412 16.92 15.11 6.17
CA PHE A 412 17.14 13.76 5.68
C PHE A 412 18.22 13.76 4.60
N PHE A 413 19.40 13.23 4.95
CA PHE A 413 20.56 13.09 4.09
C PHE A 413 20.77 11.63 3.72
N ASP A 414 21.44 11.36 2.59
CA ASP A 414 21.79 9.99 2.22
C ASP A 414 22.75 9.38 3.25
N PHE A 415 22.32 8.29 3.89
CA PHE A 415 23.05 7.65 4.97
C PHE A 415 24.37 7.05 4.49
N GLY A 416 24.34 6.34 3.36
CA GLY A 416 25.55 5.75 2.81
C GLY A 416 26.56 6.81 2.38
N GLN A 417 26.10 7.87 1.71
CA GLN A 417 26.96 8.97 1.31
C GLN A 417 27.61 9.66 2.52
N TRP A 418 26.83 9.89 3.59
CA TRP A 418 27.36 10.49 4.81
C TRP A 418 28.49 9.68 5.41
N ILE A 419 28.30 8.36 5.64
CA ILE A 419 29.34 7.49 6.20
C ILE A 419 30.55 7.42 5.28
N ASN A 420 30.34 7.28 3.95
CA ASN A 420 31.44 7.27 2.98
C ASN A 420 32.27 8.58 2.99
N TYR A 421 31.64 9.69 3.36
CA TYR A 421 32.31 10.98 3.46
C TYR A 421 33.15 11.12 4.72
N ILE A 422 32.67 10.68 5.88
CA ILE A 422 33.31 10.90 7.17
C ILE A 422 34.29 9.81 7.60
N ALA A 423 34.08 8.56 7.19
CA ALA A 423 34.92 7.43 7.58
C ALA A 423 36.36 7.59 7.06
N ARG A 424 37.34 7.15 7.86
CA ARG A 424 38.81 7.25 7.53
C ARG A 424 39.48 5.88 7.46
N ASN A 425 38.83 4.85 7.96
CA ASN A 425 39.33 3.49 7.90
C ASN A 425 38.71 2.76 6.72
N ASP A 426 39.47 2.46 5.69
CA ASP A 426 38.97 1.81 4.46
C ASP A 426 38.40 0.44 4.69
N GLU A 427 38.91 -0.35 5.64
CA GLU A 427 38.38 -1.69 5.98
C GLU A 427 37.02 -1.57 6.67
N ALA A 428 36.90 -0.65 7.63
CA ALA A 428 35.63 -0.39 8.31
C ALA A 428 34.57 0.15 7.35
N LEU A 429 34.98 1.03 6.43
CA LEU A 429 34.10 1.57 5.38
C LEU A 429 33.63 0.50 4.41
N ALA A 430 34.53 -0.38 3.96
CA ALA A 430 34.18 -1.51 3.09
C ALA A 430 33.19 -2.46 3.80
N ASN A 431 33.42 -2.74 5.10
CA ASN A 431 32.50 -3.53 5.90
C ASN A 431 31.13 -2.85 6.06
N PHE A 432 31.11 -1.52 6.32
CA PHE A 432 29.85 -0.77 6.39
C PHE A 432 29.05 -0.88 5.08
N ASN A 433 29.68 -0.63 3.94
CA ASN A 433 29.02 -0.72 2.64
C ASN A 433 28.47 -2.12 2.39
N ALA A 434 29.22 -3.17 2.71
CA ALA A 434 28.75 -4.55 2.59
C ALA A 434 27.52 -4.85 3.48
N ARG A 435 27.49 -4.33 4.73
CA ARG A 435 26.33 -4.50 5.62
C ARG A 435 25.13 -3.68 5.17
N LEU A 436 25.35 -2.49 4.61
CA LEU A 436 24.28 -1.70 4.01
C LEU A 436 23.62 -2.43 2.84
N ASP A 437 24.44 -3.00 1.93
CA ASP A 437 23.96 -3.80 0.79
C ASP A 437 23.20 -5.06 1.22
N GLU A 438 23.59 -5.68 2.35
CA GLU A 438 22.86 -6.83 2.90
C GLU A 438 21.54 -6.43 3.57
N CYS A 439 21.50 -5.25 4.20
CA CYS A 439 20.32 -4.73 4.88
C CYS A 439 19.27 -4.20 3.88
N VAL A 440 19.73 -3.50 2.84
CA VAL A 440 18.88 -2.94 1.78
C VAL A 440 18.77 -3.93 0.64
N ILE A 441 17.77 -4.82 0.71
CA ILE A 441 17.61 -5.90 -0.28
C ILE A 441 17.04 -5.45 -1.62
N ALA A 442 16.39 -4.28 -1.66
CA ALA A 442 15.97 -3.61 -2.90
C ALA A 442 15.76 -2.12 -2.66
N THR A 443 16.10 -1.33 -3.65
CA THR A 443 15.79 0.10 -3.69
C THR A 443 15.47 0.54 -5.11
N TYR A 444 14.47 1.39 -5.25
CA TYR A 444 14.02 1.96 -6.53
C TYR A 444 13.86 3.46 -6.39
N THR A 445 14.25 4.21 -7.40
CA THR A 445 14.06 5.66 -7.45
C THR A 445 13.78 6.16 -8.86
N LEU A 446 13.20 7.34 -8.94
CA LEU A 446 13.19 8.17 -10.15
C LEU A 446 14.46 9.04 -10.14
N ASP A 447 14.83 9.62 -11.30
CA ASP A 447 15.94 10.57 -11.40
C ASP A 447 15.71 11.85 -10.58
N THR A 448 14.44 12.14 -10.29
CA THR A 448 14.03 13.29 -9.48
C THR A 448 12.87 12.90 -8.57
N PHE A 449 12.73 13.58 -7.44
CA PHE A 449 11.53 13.48 -6.61
C PHE A 449 10.84 14.83 -6.44
N TYR A 450 9.54 14.77 -6.14
CA TYR A 450 8.73 15.95 -5.84
C TYR A 450 8.74 16.21 -4.33
N SER A 451 8.89 17.49 -3.94
CA SER A 451 8.64 17.93 -2.57
C SER A 451 7.55 18.99 -2.53
N ALA A 452 6.58 18.81 -1.63
CA ALA A 452 5.55 19.79 -1.35
C ALA A 452 6.05 20.94 -0.45
N TYR A 453 7.25 20.80 0.10
CA TYR A 453 7.86 21.75 1.03
C TYR A 453 8.94 22.60 0.36
N GLY A 454 9.19 23.79 0.93
CA GLY A 454 10.24 24.70 0.48
C GLY A 454 9.75 26.11 0.20
N SER A 455 10.69 27.05 0.12
CA SER A 455 10.41 28.49 0.05
C SER A 455 9.78 28.94 -1.28
N TYR A 456 9.80 28.14 -2.33
CA TYR A 456 9.44 28.53 -3.69
C TYR A 456 8.38 27.63 -4.37
N GLY A 457 7.60 26.87 -3.61
CA GLY A 457 6.60 25.96 -4.17
C GLY A 457 7.17 24.58 -4.44
N SER A 458 6.38 23.74 -5.09
CA SER A 458 6.74 22.36 -5.42
C SER A 458 8.04 22.28 -6.23
N HIS A 459 9.02 21.58 -5.69
CA HIS A 459 10.31 21.37 -6.34
C HIS A 459 10.44 19.96 -6.87
N LYS A 460 11.09 19.83 -8.04
CA LYS A 460 11.74 18.61 -8.45
C LYS A 460 13.18 18.69 -7.94
N ILE A 461 13.57 17.71 -7.16
CA ILE A 461 14.91 17.60 -6.59
C ILE A 461 15.62 16.46 -7.30
N ASP A 462 16.78 16.74 -7.88
CA ASP A 462 17.59 15.75 -8.56
C ASP A 462 18.19 14.76 -7.54
N LEU A 463 18.24 13.49 -7.89
CA LEU A 463 18.82 12.42 -7.09
C LEU A 463 20.11 11.94 -7.75
N ASP A 464 21.23 12.54 -7.36
CA ASP A 464 22.56 12.20 -7.85
C ASP A 464 23.16 11.00 -7.12
N VAL A 465 22.78 10.81 -5.84
CA VAL A 465 23.18 9.69 -4.98
C VAL A 465 21.93 9.07 -4.36
N TYR A 466 21.87 7.76 -4.36
CA TYR A 466 20.71 7.07 -3.81
C TYR A 466 21.08 5.72 -3.20
N THR A 467 21.26 5.68 -1.87
CA THR A 467 21.37 4.42 -1.13
C THR A 467 20.01 3.90 -0.67
N GLY A 468 18.97 4.73 -0.77
CA GLY A 468 17.60 4.39 -0.36
C GLY A 468 17.37 4.50 1.14
N VAL A 469 18.38 4.87 1.91
CA VAL A 469 18.33 5.06 3.36
C VAL A 469 18.74 6.47 3.70
N THR A 470 18.00 7.15 4.55
CA THR A 470 18.38 8.48 5.04
C THR A 470 18.84 8.43 6.49
N THR A 471 19.53 9.48 6.91
CA THR A 471 19.84 9.82 8.29
C THR A 471 19.70 11.31 8.49
N SER A 472 19.47 11.71 9.73
CA SER A 472 19.44 13.14 10.07
C SER A 472 20.79 13.69 10.54
N ALA A 473 21.85 12.96 10.31
CA ALA A 473 23.21 13.41 10.62
C ALA A 473 23.92 13.98 9.38
N PRO A 474 24.54 15.13 9.48
CA PRO A 474 24.49 16.11 10.56
C PRO A 474 23.30 17.05 10.34
N THR A 475 22.48 17.29 11.34
CA THR A 475 21.36 18.20 11.19
C THR A 475 21.51 19.49 12.01
N LEU A 476 21.11 20.62 11.39
CA LEU A 476 20.91 21.88 12.10
C LEU A 476 19.46 22.06 12.54
N ALA A 477 18.56 21.28 11.98
CA ALA A 477 17.12 21.48 12.17
C ALA A 477 16.63 21.04 13.54
N TYR A 478 17.03 19.87 14.01
CA TYR A 478 16.61 19.30 15.29
C TYR A 478 17.77 18.55 15.99
N PRO A 479 18.91 19.21 16.26
CA PRO A 479 20.12 18.54 16.75
C PRO A 479 19.91 17.89 18.12
N ASN A 480 19.14 18.51 19.01
CA ASN A 480 18.85 17.97 20.32
C ASN A 480 17.89 16.78 20.24
N GLY A 481 16.84 16.88 19.41
CA GLY A 481 15.90 15.80 19.18
C GLY A 481 16.56 14.57 18.55
N TRP A 482 17.46 14.75 17.60
CA TRP A 482 18.21 13.65 16.99
C TRP A 482 19.05 12.90 18.01
N LYS A 483 19.70 13.62 18.96
CA LYS A 483 20.48 13.03 20.03
C LYS A 483 19.64 12.20 21.01
N GLU A 484 18.31 12.36 21.00
CA GLU A 484 17.38 11.57 21.81
C GLU A 484 16.93 10.28 21.11
N THR A 485 17.27 10.05 19.84
CA THR A 485 16.98 8.80 19.14
C THR A 485 17.80 7.64 19.73
N ASN A 486 17.25 6.41 19.66
CA ASN A 486 18.02 5.24 20.10
C ASN A 486 19.21 5.01 19.17
N TRP A 487 19.05 5.25 17.86
CA TRP A 487 20.14 5.19 16.90
C TRP A 487 21.33 6.06 17.32
N TYR A 488 21.08 7.33 17.65
CA TYR A 488 22.17 8.21 18.10
C TYR A 488 22.84 7.68 19.39
N LYS A 489 22.03 7.36 20.42
CA LYS A 489 22.54 6.95 21.74
C LYS A 489 23.32 5.62 21.71
N GLU A 490 22.87 4.69 20.89
CA GLU A 490 23.37 3.31 20.89
C GLU A 490 24.41 3.06 19.79
N VAL A 491 24.40 3.87 18.71
CA VAL A 491 25.27 3.64 17.55
C VAL A 491 26.25 4.78 17.31
N ILE A 492 25.81 6.03 17.44
CA ILE A 492 26.62 7.19 17.06
C ILE A 492 27.42 7.76 18.25
N ALA A 493 26.78 7.88 19.42
CA ALA A 493 27.32 8.58 20.59
C ALA A 493 28.23 7.71 21.48
N LEU A 494 28.43 6.44 21.14
CA LEU A 494 29.32 5.60 21.96
C LEU A 494 30.73 6.21 21.99
N GLU A 495 31.08 6.74 23.14
CA GLU A 495 32.45 7.09 23.46
C GLU A 495 33.28 5.80 23.54
N ASN A 496 34.42 5.79 22.84
CA ASN A 496 35.43 4.73 22.90
C ASN A 496 36.07 4.65 24.29
#